data_eaaf4214fba0fb09de671601b8d8fbac
#
_entry.id   eaaf4214fba0fb09de671601b8d8fbac
#
_cell.length_a   1.000
_cell.length_b   1.000
_cell.length_c   1.000
_cell.angle_alpha   90.00
_cell.angle_beta   90.00
_cell.angle_gamma   90.00
#
_symmetry.space_group_name_H-M   'P 1'
#
loop_
_entity.id
_entity.type
_entity.pdbx_description
1 polymer ?
#
loop_
_entity_poly.entity_id
_entity_poly.type
_entity_poly.pdbx_seq_one_letter_code
_entity_poly.pdbx_strand_id
1 'polypeptide(L)'
;MKVALHYPWVYLKGGAERVLLELMNRSRHDWTLYTNRYEPESTFPEFKSVRIVQLQEVSVRRTIQDVARAGLTMLTQRLDLDEHDALMVMSEGLGNLLAARSTIPTSCICLTPLKVAYDRETRRMFFRGRLRLHYRAAFAVYKHLDRPTWHRYIRVFCNSNEVRRRLLAAGLVEERRIEVAHHGVDTDRFRPDGRREPFLLVPGRIMWQKNIELAIHAWKVFKPSPDDNPFRLVIAGMVDAKSRPYLEQMRVNAAGRHDITFVDSPNDTDLLDLYQRCHATVFPAANEDWGLVPLESMACGKPVVATDRGGPRESVIDGVTGFLRADHPHAFAAAMRDLVSMPPDHWEGFSARARERSYAFPWQRFVERIDEHVELLGLIRAAGRRSAWQPALEASD
;
A
#
# COMPACT_ATOMS: atom_id res chain seq x y z
N MET A 1 -3.57 24.76 8.47
CA MET A 1 -2.92 24.34 9.73
C MET A 1 -1.54 23.77 9.40
N LYS A 2 -0.59 23.83 10.33
CA LYS A 2 0.72 23.20 10.20
C LYS A 2 0.65 21.77 10.75
N VAL A 3 0.88 20.77 9.92
CA VAL A 3 0.75 19.35 10.27
C VAL A 3 2.07 18.64 10.11
N ALA A 4 2.52 17.96 11.15
CA ALA A 4 3.64 17.03 11.07
C ALA A 4 3.13 15.68 10.55
N LEU A 5 3.79 15.11 9.53
CA LEU A 5 3.52 13.78 9.02
C LEU A 5 4.79 12.94 9.19
N HIS A 6 4.70 11.83 9.90
CA HIS A 6 5.83 10.93 10.05
C HIS A 6 5.63 9.67 9.21
N TYR A 7 6.61 9.36 8.36
CA TYR A 7 6.76 8.07 7.68
C TYR A 7 8.25 7.69 7.60
N PRO A 8 8.67 6.53 8.10
CA PRO A 8 10.09 6.24 8.29
C PRO A 8 10.93 6.12 7.02
N TRP A 9 10.35 5.71 5.89
CA TRP A 9 11.12 5.31 4.71
C TRP A 9 10.58 5.89 3.42
N VAL A 10 11.25 6.86 2.83
CA VAL A 10 10.95 7.45 1.52
C VAL A 10 12.12 7.15 0.58
N TYR A 11 12.15 5.94 0.02
CA TYR A 11 13.28 5.44 -0.78
C TYR A 11 12.87 4.57 -1.98
N LEU A 12 11.58 4.50 -2.27
CA LEU A 12 11.04 3.70 -3.36
C LEU A 12 9.96 4.49 -4.12
N LYS A 13 9.63 4.04 -5.32
CA LYS A 13 8.39 4.43 -6.02
C LYS A 13 7.29 3.44 -5.67
N GLY A 14 6.81 3.47 -4.43
CA GLY A 14 5.84 2.52 -3.90
C GLY A 14 4.47 3.14 -3.66
N GLY A 15 3.50 2.28 -3.27
CA GLY A 15 2.14 2.72 -2.95
C GLY A 15 2.08 3.64 -1.73
N ALA A 16 2.95 3.43 -0.72
CA ALA A 16 3.02 4.28 0.46
C ALA A 16 3.50 5.70 0.12
N GLU A 17 4.57 5.79 -0.69
CA GLU A 17 5.11 7.06 -1.15
C GLU A 17 4.10 7.81 -2.05
N ARG A 18 3.32 7.09 -2.86
CA ARG A 18 2.22 7.70 -3.63
C ARG A 18 1.15 8.29 -2.72
N VAL A 19 0.74 7.58 -1.66
CA VAL A 19 -0.23 8.08 -0.67
C VAL A 19 0.26 9.36 -0.01
N LEU A 20 1.55 9.43 0.38
CA LEU A 20 2.14 10.65 0.94
C LEU A 20 2.02 11.83 -0.02
N LEU A 21 2.42 11.64 -1.28
CA LEU A 21 2.38 12.69 -2.29
C LEU A 21 0.96 13.16 -2.57
N GLU A 22 0.02 12.23 -2.76
CA GLU A 22 -1.38 12.59 -3.03
C GLU A 22 -2.00 13.34 -1.85
N LEU A 23 -1.70 12.94 -0.60
CA LEU A 23 -2.14 13.65 0.59
C LEU A 23 -1.55 15.05 0.64
N MET A 24 -0.24 15.20 0.55
CA MET A 24 0.44 16.49 0.72
C MET A 24 0.15 17.48 -0.40
N ASN A 25 -0.03 16.99 -1.64
CA ASN A 25 -0.28 17.85 -2.80
C ASN A 25 -1.74 18.29 -2.92
N ARG A 26 -2.71 17.51 -2.40
CA ARG A 26 -4.15 17.81 -2.54
C ARG A 26 -4.77 18.39 -1.26
N SER A 27 -4.10 18.26 -0.13
CA SER A 27 -4.59 18.79 1.14
C SER A 27 -4.54 20.32 1.17
N ARG A 28 -5.50 20.90 1.90
CA ARG A 28 -5.53 22.35 2.19
C ARG A 28 -4.65 22.77 3.35
N HIS A 29 -3.90 21.84 3.96
CA HIS A 29 -3.04 22.08 5.12
C HIS A 29 -1.55 22.13 4.72
N ASP A 30 -0.74 22.76 5.57
CA ASP A 30 0.73 22.85 5.39
C ASP A 30 1.40 21.67 6.07
N TRP A 31 1.90 20.75 5.25
CA TRP A 31 2.51 19.49 5.71
C TRP A 31 4.03 19.58 5.76
N THR A 32 4.60 19.06 6.86
CA THR A 32 6.02 18.78 6.96
C THR A 32 6.24 17.28 7.15
N LEU A 33 6.94 16.65 6.22
CA LEU A 33 7.25 15.22 6.26
C LEU A 33 8.50 14.96 7.07
N TYR A 34 8.38 14.24 8.16
CA TYR A 34 9.48 13.73 8.97
C TYR A 34 9.77 12.29 8.56
N THR A 35 11.00 12.01 8.11
CA THR A 35 11.40 10.68 7.64
C THR A 35 12.78 10.29 8.13
N ASN A 36 13.00 9.00 8.39
CA ASN A 36 14.30 8.49 8.83
C ASN A 36 15.22 8.09 7.67
N ARG A 37 14.66 7.93 6.47
CA ARG A 37 15.44 7.66 5.26
C ARG A 37 14.79 8.31 4.07
N TYR A 38 15.55 9.15 3.38
CA TYR A 38 15.13 9.80 2.15
C TYR A 38 16.15 9.58 1.06
N GLU A 39 15.74 8.95 -0.04
CA GLU A 39 16.57 8.72 -1.22
C GLU A 39 15.90 9.36 -2.45
N PRO A 40 16.22 10.63 -2.76
CA PRO A 40 15.52 11.40 -3.80
C PRO A 40 15.62 10.78 -5.21
N GLU A 41 16.72 10.07 -5.49
CA GLU A 41 16.94 9.45 -6.81
C GLU A 41 16.23 8.08 -6.96
N SER A 42 15.80 7.48 -5.85
CA SER A 42 15.14 6.17 -5.84
C SER A 42 13.62 6.27 -5.66
N THR A 43 13.10 7.44 -5.29
CA THR A 43 11.67 7.70 -5.08
C THR A 43 11.07 8.59 -6.18
N PHE A 44 9.82 9.02 -6.00
CA PHE A 44 9.17 9.93 -6.93
C PHE A 44 9.83 11.31 -6.93
N PRO A 45 10.13 11.89 -8.11
CA PRO A 45 10.81 13.19 -8.20
C PRO A 45 10.00 14.33 -7.57
N GLU A 46 8.68 14.21 -7.44
CA GLU A 46 7.80 15.18 -6.80
C GLU A 46 8.12 15.41 -5.32
N PHE A 47 8.81 14.49 -4.65
CA PHE A 47 9.28 14.71 -3.27
C PHE A 47 10.32 15.83 -3.16
N LYS A 48 10.96 16.25 -4.26
CA LYS A 48 11.90 17.40 -4.26
C LYS A 48 11.17 18.73 -3.95
N SER A 49 9.88 18.82 -4.16
CA SER A 49 9.04 19.99 -3.83
C SER A 49 8.38 19.91 -2.45
N VAL A 50 8.50 18.79 -1.76
CA VAL A 50 7.90 18.55 -0.44
C VAL A 50 8.83 19.05 0.67
N ARG A 51 8.26 19.66 1.71
CA ARG A 51 9.02 20.02 2.92
C ARG A 51 9.37 18.77 3.72
N ILE A 52 10.62 18.34 3.67
CA ILE A 52 11.11 17.12 4.33
C ILE A 52 12.11 17.48 5.42
N VAL A 53 11.91 16.90 6.61
CA VAL A 53 12.87 16.91 7.73
C VAL A 53 13.41 15.49 7.88
N GLN A 54 14.70 15.31 7.58
CA GLN A 54 15.34 14.02 7.75
C GLN A 54 15.78 13.85 9.19
N LEU A 55 15.33 12.76 9.79
CA LEU A 55 15.63 12.34 11.16
C LEU A 55 16.86 11.43 11.22
N GLN A 56 17.13 10.85 12.41
CA GLN A 56 18.17 9.84 12.55
C GLN A 56 17.93 8.69 11.58
N GLU A 57 18.94 8.36 10.79
CA GLU A 57 18.81 7.32 9.75
C GLU A 57 18.56 5.95 10.35
N VAL A 58 17.65 5.19 9.73
CA VAL A 58 17.36 3.80 10.06
C VAL A 58 17.57 2.91 8.85
N SER A 59 18.13 1.73 9.11
CA SER A 59 18.37 0.73 8.08
C SER A 59 17.05 0.18 7.52
N VAL A 60 17.00 -0.04 6.21
CA VAL A 60 15.92 -0.77 5.53
C VAL A 60 16.15 -2.29 5.51
N ARG A 61 17.28 -2.76 6.06
CA ARG A 61 17.56 -4.21 6.18
C ARG A 61 16.60 -4.84 7.19
N ARG A 62 16.22 -6.09 6.92
CA ARG A 62 15.25 -6.83 7.75
C ARG A 62 15.93 -7.88 8.65
N THR A 63 17.18 -7.64 9.06
CA THR A 63 17.81 -8.46 10.11
C THR A 63 17.19 -8.11 11.46
N ILE A 64 17.20 -9.04 12.41
CA ILE A 64 16.67 -8.79 13.78
C ILE A 64 17.37 -7.59 14.42
N GLN A 65 18.69 -7.47 14.24
CA GLN A 65 19.47 -6.36 14.80
C GLN A 65 19.07 -5.00 14.20
N ASP A 66 18.93 -4.93 12.86
CA ASP A 66 18.52 -3.69 12.19
C ASP A 66 17.09 -3.30 12.58
N VAL A 67 16.17 -4.27 12.67
CA VAL A 67 14.79 -4.04 13.11
C VAL A 67 14.74 -3.57 14.56
N ALA A 68 15.56 -4.17 15.45
CA ALA A 68 15.64 -3.77 16.85
C ALA A 68 16.22 -2.34 16.99
N ARG A 69 17.28 -2.01 16.24
CA ARG A 69 17.86 -0.64 16.21
C ARG A 69 16.83 0.36 15.69
N ALA A 70 16.16 0.06 14.58
CA ALA A 70 15.11 0.92 14.04
C ALA A 70 13.97 1.12 15.06
N GLY A 71 13.52 0.06 15.74
CA GLY A 71 12.51 0.15 16.79
C GLY A 71 12.96 1.03 17.98
N LEU A 72 14.23 0.90 18.40
CA LEU A 72 14.81 1.75 19.45
C LEU A 72 14.86 3.21 19.02
N THR A 73 15.32 3.49 17.79
CA THR A 73 15.33 4.84 17.24
C THR A 73 13.92 5.44 17.23
N MET A 74 12.90 4.69 16.74
CA MET A 74 11.50 5.15 16.74
C MET A 74 10.98 5.47 18.15
N LEU A 75 11.37 4.68 19.17
CA LEU A 75 10.97 4.90 20.56
C LEU A 75 11.67 6.08 21.22
N THR A 76 12.91 6.38 20.81
CA THR A 76 13.76 7.35 21.51
C THR A 76 13.85 8.70 20.82
N GLN A 77 13.69 8.75 19.50
CA GLN A 77 13.77 10.01 18.75
C GLN A 77 12.64 10.96 19.12
N ARG A 78 12.93 12.25 19.06
CA ARG A 78 11.96 13.33 19.28
C ARG A 78 11.76 14.09 17.99
N LEU A 79 10.52 14.47 17.72
CA LEU A 79 10.20 15.43 16.66
C LEU A 79 10.10 16.81 17.30
N ASP A 80 10.54 17.83 16.57
CA ASP A 80 10.23 19.20 16.89
C ASP A 80 8.80 19.49 16.43
N LEU A 81 7.87 19.52 17.39
CA LEU A 81 6.46 19.66 17.14
C LEU A 81 5.86 20.98 17.65
N ASP A 82 6.70 21.90 18.15
CA ASP A 82 6.23 23.11 18.84
C ASP A 82 5.40 24.00 17.93
N GLU A 83 5.80 24.11 16.65
CA GLU A 83 5.07 24.87 15.63
C GLU A 83 3.91 24.13 14.96
N HIS A 84 3.71 22.84 15.29
CA HIS A 84 2.69 22.04 14.63
C HIS A 84 1.40 21.96 15.45
N ASP A 85 0.29 21.92 14.75
CA ASP A 85 -1.05 21.79 15.36
C ASP A 85 -1.43 20.34 15.60
N ALA A 86 -0.96 19.43 14.74
CA ALA A 86 -1.26 17.99 14.79
C ALA A 86 -0.10 17.15 14.28
N LEU A 87 -0.04 15.88 14.73
CA LEU A 87 0.84 14.84 14.20
C LEU A 87 0.00 13.75 13.55
N MET A 88 0.32 13.45 12.31
CA MET A 88 -0.16 12.25 11.62
C MET A 88 0.99 11.24 11.50
N VAL A 89 0.76 10.00 11.91
CA VAL A 89 1.74 8.92 11.75
C VAL A 89 1.25 7.98 10.66
N MET A 90 1.92 7.95 9.51
CA MET A 90 1.64 6.92 8.51
C MET A 90 2.47 5.68 8.83
N SER A 91 1.82 4.53 8.99
CA SER A 91 2.48 3.35 9.54
C SER A 91 2.12 2.05 8.83
N GLU A 92 3.14 1.23 8.66
CA GLU A 92 3.08 -0.19 8.30
C GLU A 92 3.86 -1.07 9.31
N GLY A 93 3.91 -0.61 10.57
CA GLY A 93 4.56 -1.33 11.68
C GLY A 93 5.40 -0.45 12.60
N LEU A 94 6.73 -0.42 12.44
CA LEU A 94 7.65 0.21 13.39
C LEU A 94 7.41 1.72 13.60
N GLY A 95 6.89 2.44 12.60
CA GLY A 95 6.57 3.86 12.69
C GLY A 95 5.61 4.20 13.84
N ASN A 96 4.76 3.27 14.28
CA ASN A 96 3.86 3.46 15.40
C ASN A 96 4.57 3.80 16.71
N LEU A 97 5.77 3.26 16.93
CA LEU A 97 6.50 3.43 18.18
C LEU A 97 6.82 4.90 18.48
N LEU A 98 6.90 5.74 17.46
CA LEU A 98 7.11 7.18 17.61
C LEU A 98 5.95 7.86 18.36
N ALA A 99 4.72 7.42 18.18
CA ALA A 99 3.55 8.00 18.81
C ALA A 99 3.59 7.96 20.34
N ALA A 100 4.37 7.05 20.93
CA ALA A 100 4.55 6.97 22.39
C ALA A 100 5.08 8.28 23.02
N ARG A 101 5.80 9.10 22.24
CA ARG A 101 6.43 10.35 22.69
C ARG A 101 5.78 11.62 22.17
N SER A 102 4.67 11.51 21.46
CA SER A 102 3.97 12.70 20.98
C SER A 102 3.42 13.54 22.12
N THR A 103 3.62 14.85 22.03
CA THR A 103 3.15 15.88 22.97
C THR A 103 1.96 16.67 22.42
N ILE A 104 1.52 16.36 21.20
CA ILE A 104 0.42 17.05 20.51
C ILE A 104 -0.64 16.04 20.05
N PRO A 105 -1.87 16.49 19.72
CA PRO A 105 -2.90 15.61 19.19
C PRO A 105 -2.38 14.77 18.01
N THR A 106 -2.53 13.45 18.12
CA THR A 106 -1.91 12.50 17.17
C THR A 106 -2.93 11.50 16.66
N SER A 107 -2.89 11.23 15.37
CA SER A 107 -3.69 10.21 14.70
C SER A 107 -2.84 9.39 13.71
N CYS A 108 -3.39 8.29 13.23
CA CYS A 108 -2.65 7.34 12.40
C CYS A 108 -3.33 7.15 11.05
N ILE A 109 -2.52 7.12 9.98
CA ILE A 109 -2.87 6.55 8.68
C ILE A 109 -2.23 5.16 8.65
N CYS A 110 -3.02 4.13 8.96
CA CYS A 110 -2.55 2.76 9.05
C CYS A 110 -2.62 2.07 7.69
N LEU A 111 -1.48 1.86 7.06
CA LEU A 111 -1.40 1.05 5.83
C LEU A 111 -1.62 -0.43 6.16
N THR A 112 -1.04 -0.89 7.26
CA THR A 112 -1.27 -2.22 7.85
C THR A 112 -0.57 -2.28 9.23
N PRO A 113 -1.09 -2.99 10.24
CA PRO A 113 -0.29 -3.35 11.40
C PRO A 113 0.83 -4.31 10.99
N LEU A 114 1.94 -4.37 11.74
CA LEU A 114 3.08 -5.22 11.39
C LEU A 114 2.62 -6.68 11.19
N LYS A 115 2.42 -7.06 9.91
CA LYS A 115 1.82 -8.35 9.53
C LYS A 115 2.51 -9.55 10.17
N VAL A 116 3.86 -9.60 10.11
CA VAL A 116 4.61 -10.73 10.70
C VAL A 116 4.41 -10.87 12.21
N ALA A 117 4.06 -9.78 12.91
CA ALA A 117 3.76 -9.82 14.33
C ALA A 117 2.31 -10.20 14.63
N TYR A 118 1.36 -9.66 13.88
CA TYR A 118 -0.07 -9.76 14.22
C TYR A 118 -0.86 -10.73 13.35
N ASP A 119 -0.46 -10.95 12.09
CA ASP A 119 -1.17 -11.85 11.17
C ASP A 119 -0.53 -13.25 11.12
N ARG A 120 -1.34 -14.27 11.42
CA ARG A 120 -0.90 -15.68 11.43
C ARG A 120 -0.58 -16.20 10.02
N GLU A 121 -1.35 -15.77 9.03
CA GLU A 121 -1.19 -16.21 7.65
C GLU A 121 0.13 -15.69 7.08
N THR A 122 0.39 -14.38 7.19
CA THR A 122 1.66 -13.79 6.79
C THR A 122 2.85 -14.47 7.48
N ARG A 123 2.74 -14.80 8.77
CA ARG A 123 3.80 -15.54 9.48
C ARG A 123 4.05 -16.93 8.89
N ARG A 124 2.98 -17.67 8.57
CA ARG A 124 3.10 -19.01 7.95
C ARG A 124 3.81 -18.92 6.60
N MET A 125 3.43 -17.94 5.78
CA MET A 125 4.05 -17.71 4.48
C MET A 125 5.52 -17.30 4.62
N PHE A 126 5.82 -16.30 5.44
CA PHE A 126 7.17 -15.75 5.61
C PHE A 126 8.17 -16.77 6.18
N PHE A 127 7.75 -17.56 7.17
CA PHE A 127 8.63 -18.55 7.84
C PHE A 127 8.44 -19.98 7.30
N ARG A 128 7.68 -20.18 6.25
CA ARG A 128 7.36 -21.52 5.70
C ARG A 128 6.94 -22.51 6.79
N GLY A 129 6.13 -22.05 7.74
CA GLY A 129 5.65 -22.84 8.87
C GLY A 129 6.65 -23.06 10.01
N ARG A 130 7.91 -22.62 9.90
CA ARG A 130 8.99 -22.88 10.88
C ARG A 130 9.43 -21.60 11.59
N LEU A 131 8.62 -21.12 12.53
CA LEU A 131 8.97 -19.93 13.34
C LEU A 131 9.97 -20.33 14.46
N ARG A 132 11.22 -19.86 14.34
CA ARG A 132 12.28 -20.09 15.33
C ARG A 132 11.99 -19.31 16.64
N LEU A 133 12.46 -19.83 17.78
CA LEU A 133 12.17 -19.29 19.11
C LEU A 133 12.54 -17.79 19.26
N HIS A 134 13.69 -17.39 18.73
CA HIS A 134 14.14 -16.00 18.80
C HIS A 134 13.22 -15.00 18.06
N TYR A 135 12.59 -15.40 16.94
CA TYR A 135 11.58 -14.57 16.29
C TYR A 135 10.30 -14.46 17.14
N ARG A 136 9.92 -15.57 17.83
CA ARG A 136 8.77 -15.52 18.74
C ARG A 136 9.00 -14.52 19.88
N ALA A 137 10.20 -14.55 20.48
CA ALA A 137 10.61 -13.60 21.50
C ALA A 137 10.63 -12.16 20.95
N ALA A 138 11.24 -11.93 19.80
CA ALA A 138 11.26 -10.60 19.15
C ALA A 138 9.86 -10.06 18.90
N PHE A 139 8.92 -10.89 18.42
CA PHE A 139 7.53 -10.45 18.21
C PHE A 139 6.78 -10.21 19.53
N ALA A 140 7.09 -10.95 20.59
CA ALA A 140 6.50 -10.69 21.92
C ALA A 140 6.96 -9.34 22.46
N VAL A 141 8.26 -9.04 22.38
CA VAL A 141 8.82 -7.74 22.76
C VAL A 141 8.20 -6.62 21.92
N TYR A 142 8.20 -6.77 20.58
CA TYR A 142 7.58 -5.79 19.70
C TYR A 142 6.12 -5.50 20.09
N LYS A 143 5.31 -6.53 20.29
CA LYS A 143 3.90 -6.38 20.67
C LYS A 143 3.73 -5.68 22.01
N HIS A 144 4.62 -5.96 22.96
CA HIS A 144 4.61 -5.31 24.27
C HIS A 144 4.86 -3.80 24.14
N LEU A 145 5.76 -3.38 23.25
CA LEU A 145 6.09 -1.98 23.00
C LEU A 145 5.06 -1.28 22.10
N ASP A 146 4.53 -1.98 21.07
CA ASP A 146 3.64 -1.42 20.05
C ASP A 146 2.21 -1.23 20.57
N ARG A 147 1.66 -2.18 21.35
CA ARG A 147 0.26 -2.12 21.80
C ARG A 147 -0.11 -0.83 22.54
N PRO A 148 0.70 -0.32 23.49
CA PRO A 148 0.39 0.94 24.17
C PRO A 148 0.35 2.15 23.25
N THR A 149 1.09 2.14 22.14
CA THR A 149 1.15 3.28 21.21
C THR A 149 -0.18 3.51 20.50
N TRP A 150 -0.95 2.45 20.24
CA TRP A 150 -2.25 2.55 19.59
C TRP A 150 -3.28 3.32 20.43
N HIS A 151 -3.12 3.37 21.76
CA HIS A 151 -3.96 4.18 22.64
C HIS A 151 -3.69 5.68 22.52
N ARG A 152 -2.55 6.07 21.96
CA ARG A 152 -2.20 7.48 21.74
C ARG A 152 -2.95 8.11 20.57
N TYR A 153 -3.42 7.30 19.61
CA TYR A 153 -4.12 7.81 18.46
C TYR A 153 -5.56 8.19 18.80
N ILE A 154 -5.95 9.42 18.46
CA ILE A 154 -7.34 9.89 18.57
C ILE A 154 -8.20 9.16 17.54
N ARG A 155 -7.68 9.00 16.32
CA ARG A 155 -8.31 8.24 15.22
C ARG A 155 -7.27 7.42 14.47
N VAL A 156 -7.69 6.29 13.93
CA VAL A 156 -6.88 5.44 13.04
C VAL A 156 -7.61 5.29 11.72
N PHE A 157 -7.08 5.89 10.66
CA PHE A 157 -7.55 5.74 9.30
C PHE A 157 -6.90 4.51 8.69
N CYS A 158 -7.69 3.55 8.24
CA CYS A 158 -7.18 2.37 7.52
C CYS A 158 -7.65 2.40 6.06
N ASN A 159 -6.81 1.90 5.18
CA ASN A 159 -7.03 1.94 3.73
C ASN A 159 -8.05 0.93 3.21
N SER A 160 -8.54 0.01 4.08
CA SER A 160 -9.48 -1.03 3.69
C SER A 160 -10.20 -1.64 4.89
N ASN A 161 -11.33 -2.30 4.65
CA ASN A 161 -11.99 -3.13 5.67
C ASN A 161 -11.13 -4.33 6.07
N GLU A 162 -10.26 -4.81 5.18
CA GLU A 162 -9.29 -5.86 5.53
C GLU A 162 -8.31 -5.38 6.60
N VAL A 163 -7.75 -4.18 6.48
CA VAL A 163 -6.87 -3.60 7.51
C VAL A 163 -7.65 -3.31 8.80
N ARG A 164 -8.90 -2.80 8.71
CA ARG A 164 -9.79 -2.65 9.86
C ARG A 164 -9.98 -3.99 10.59
N ARG A 165 -10.31 -5.05 9.86
CA ARG A 165 -10.45 -6.41 10.41
C ARG A 165 -9.19 -6.87 11.14
N ARG A 166 -8.00 -6.61 10.57
CA ARG A 166 -6.70 -6.96 11.19
C ARG A 166 -6.45 -6.20 12.48
N LEU A 167 -6.73 -4.91 12.52
CA LEU A 167 -6.60 -4.07 13.73
C LEU A 167 -7.50 -4.59 14.85
N LEU A 168 -8.75 -4.89 14.55
CA LEU A 168 -9.73 -5.43 15.49
C LEU A 168 -9.35 -6.84 15.98
N ALA A 169 -8.98 -7.74 15.06
CA ALA A 169 -8.57 -9.10 15.40
C ALA A 169 -7.28 -9.17 16.24
N ALA A 170 -6.41 -8.17 16.11
CA ALA A 170 -5.21 -8.03 16.93
C ALA A 170 -5.48 -7.33 18.28
N GLY A 171 -6.68 -6.78 18.51
CA GLY A 171 -7.04 -6.02 19.70
C GLY A 171 -6.19 -4.77 19.89
N LEU A 172 -5.88 -4.06 18.80
CA LEU A 172 -5.00 -2.89 18.82
C LEU A 172 -5.77 -1.59 19.02
N VAL A 173 -6.95 -1.48 18.43
CA VAL A 173 -7.75 -0.25 18.41
C VAL A 173 -9.21 -0.60 18.64
N GLU A 174 -9.92 0.21 19.41
CA GLU A 174 -11.37 0.11 19.56
C GLU A 174 -12.06 0.51 18.25
N GLU A 175 -13.12 -0.20 17.89
CA GLU A 175 -13.85 -0.01 16.62
C GLU A 175 -14.28 1.44 16.36
N ARG A 176 -14.77 2.14 17.40
CA ARG A 176 -15.21 3.55 17.32
C ARG A 176 -14.09 4.54 16.94
N ARG A 177 -12.83 4.13 17.09
CA ARG A 177 -11.65 4.94 16.69
C ARG A 177 -11.08 4.58 15.35
N ILE A 178 -11.63 3.57 14.65
CA ILE A 178 -11.19 3.18 13.32
C ILE A 178 -12.13 3.79 12.28
N GLU A 179 -11.54 4.36 11.25
CA GLU A 179 -12.25 4.85 10.07
C GLU A 179 -11.62 4.26 8.81
N VAL A 180 -12.44 3.77 7.88
CA VAL A 180 -11.96 3.30 6.58
C VAL A 180 -11.91 4.48 5.62
N ALA A 181 -10.71 4.82 5.17
CA ALA A 181 -10.45 5.85 4.18
C ALA A 181 -9.66 5.20 3.02
N HIS A 182 -10.38 4.71 2.02
CA HIS A 182 -9.78 4.05 0.87
C HIS A 182 -8.84 5.01 0.12
N HIS A 183 -7.67 4.52 -0.23
CA HIS A 183 -6.77 5.24 -1.14
C HIS A 183 -7.38 5.28 -2.54
N GLY A 184 -7.12 6.35 -3.26
CA GLY A 184 -7.72 6.60 -4.57
C GLY A 184 -6.86 6.19 -5.76
N VAL A 185 -7.35 6.57 -6.93
CA VAL A 185 -6.63 6.52 -8.20
C VAL A 185 -6.81 7.86 -8.94
N ASP A 186 -5.78 8.28 -9.64
CA ASP A 186 -5.83 9.42 -10.54
C ASP A 186 -6.43 8.99 -11.89
N THR A 187 -7.72 9.24 -12.06
CA THR A 187 -8.46 8.84 -13.26
C THR A 187 -8.19 9.72 -14.48
N ASP A 188 -7.54 10.87 -14.32
CA ASP A 188 -7.10 11.71 -15.43
C ASP A 188 -5.80 11.21 -16.01
N ARG A 189 -4.90 10.73 -15.15
CA ARG A 189 -3.66 10.07 -15.54
C ARG A 189 -3.91 8.67 -16.06
N PHE A 190 -4.56 7.81 -15.28
CA PHE A 190 -4.94 6.45 -15.67
C PHE A 190 -6.28 6.49 -16.42
N ARG A 191 -6.23 6.48 -17.74
CA ARG A 191 -7.41 6.55 -18.61
C ARG A 191 -7.24 5.67 -19.82
N PRO A 192 -8.35 5.18 -20.39
CA PRO A 192 -8.30 4.47 -21.67
C PRO A 192 -7.75 5.36 -22.79
N ASP A 193 -7.00 4.79 -23.70
CA ASP A 193 -6.53 5.46 -24.91
C ASP A 193 -7.02 4.74 -26.19
N GLY A 194 -7.92 3.77 -26.04
CA GLY A 194 -8.52 3.01 -27.14
C GLY A 194 -7.69 1.82 -27.62
N ARG A 195 -6.44 1.66 -27.16
CA ARG A 195 -5.58 0.54 -27.57
C ARG A 195 -5.90 -0.72 -26.76
N ARG A 196 -5.80 -1.87 -27.43
CA ARG A 196 -5.93 -3.19 -26.82
C ARG A 196 -5.08 -4.20 -27.58
N GLU A 197 -4.03 -4.67 -26.97
CA GLU A 197 -3.11 -5.65 -27.54
C GLU A 197 -3.28 -7.02 -26.87
N PRO A 198 -2.89 -8.13 -27.55
CA PRO A 198 -3.05 -9.47 -27.02
C PRO A 198 -2.00 -9.81 -25.96
N PHE A 199 -2.06 -9.12 -24.80
CA PHE A 199 -1.28 -9.49 -23.64
C PHE A 199 -2.03 -9.24 -22.33
N LEU A 200 -1.75 -10.08 -21.33
CA LEU A 200 -2.15 -9.86 -19.94
C LEU A 200 -0.97 -9.26 -19.18
N LEU A 201 -1.25 -8.23 -18.39
CA LEU A 201 -0.23 -7.52 -17.62
C LEU A 201 -0.26 -7.96 -16.16
N VAL A 202 0.91 -8.28 -15.59
CA VAL A 202 1.12 -8.49 -14.15
C VAL A 202 1.92 -7.30 -13.61
N PRO A 203 1.27 -6.21 -13.20
CA PRO A 203 1.98 -5.01 -12.79
C PRO A 203 2.25 -5.00 -11.30
N GLY A 204 3.30 -4.26 -10.90
CA GLY A 204 3.62 -4.01 -9.50
C GLY A 204 5.01 -4.48 -9.12
N ARG A 205 5.45 -4.12 -7.91
CA ARG A 205 6.80 -4.46 -7.44
C ARG A 205 7.05 -5.96 -7.50
N ILE A 206 8.16 -6.37 -8.12
CA ILE A 206 8.54 -7.78 -8.26
C ILE A 206 9.07 -8.30 -6.93
N MET A 207 8.19 -8.91 -6.13
CA MET A 207 8.51 -9.44 -4.82
C MET A 207 7.53 -10.56 -4.42
N TRP A 208 7.95 -11.38 -3.45
CA TRP A 208 7.20 -12.58 -3.06
C TRP A 208 5.74 -12.32 -2.61
N GLN A 209 5.44 -11.16 -1.98
CA GLN A 209 4.07 -10.82 -1.59
C GLN A 209 3.14 -10.60 -2.78
N LYS A 210 3.70 -10.31 -3.95
CA LYS A 210 2.93 -10.15 -5.19
C LYS A 210 2.64 -11.49 -5.88
N ASN A 211 3.21 -12.60 -5.38
CA ASN A 211 2.89 -13.97 -5.77
C ASN A 211 2.91 -14.17 -7.31
N ILE A 212 3.98 -13.66 -7.95
CA ILE A 212 4.12 -13.71 -9.41
C ILE A 212 4.19 -15.16 -9.91
N GLU A 213 4.67 -16.08 -9.06
CA GLU A 213 4.66 -17.51 -9.37
C GLU A 213 3.25 -18.04 -9.66
N LEU A 214 2.21 -17.55 -8.97
CA LEU A 214 0.83 -17.91 -9.26
C LEU A 214 0.43 -17.49 -10.69
N ALA A 215 0.79 -16.26 -11.10
CA ALA A 215 0.51 -15.78 -12.46
C ALA A 215 1.22 -16.64 -13.52
N ILE A 216 2.51 -16.96 -13.31
CA ILE A 216 3.29 -17.80 -14.23
C ILE A 216 2.70 -19.22 -14.30
N HIS A 217 2.36 -19.83 -13.16
CA HIS A 217 1.76 -21.16 -13.13
C HIS A 217 0.38 -21.18 -13.79
N ALA A 218 -0.46 -20.18 -13.48
CA ALA A 218 -1.77 -20.02 -14.11
C ALA A 218 -1.65 -19.82 -15.62
N TRP A 219 -0.66 -19.04 -16.07
CA TRP A 219 -0.38 -18.85 -17.49
C TRP A 219 -0.04 -20.16 -18.19
N LYS A 220 0.80 -20.99 -17.60
CA LYS A 220 1.15 -22.32 -18.14
C LYS A 220 -0.05 -23.28 -18.21
N VAL A 221 -1.01 -23.15 -17.28
CA VAL A 221 -2.27 -23.92 -17.30
C VAL A 221 -3.23 -23.36 -18.36
N PHE A 222 -3.30 -22.04 -18.50
CA PHE A 222 -4.14 -21.36 -19.50
C PHE A 222 -3.67 -21.64 -20.92
N LYS A 223 -2.37 -21.57 -21.15
CA LYS A 223 -1.71 -21.71 -22.45
C LYS A 223 -0.59 -22.77 -22.32
N PRO A 224 -0.89 -24.06 -22.51
CA PRO A 224 0.08 -25.14 -22.35
C PRO A 224 1.27 -25.03 -23.31
N SER A 225 1.03 -24.73 -24.61
CA SER A 225 2.08 -24.41 -25.55
C SER A 225 2.21 -22.89 -25.75
N PRO A 226 3.45 -22.36 -25.87
CA PRO A 226 3.66 -20.93 -26.16
C PRO A 226 3.03 -20.47 -27.48
N ASP A 227 2.74 -21.37 -28.41
CA ASP A 227 2.21 -21.07 -29.72
C ASP A 227 0.71 -21.28 -29.89
N ASP A 228 -0.02 -21.69 -28.80
CA ASP A 228 -1.45 -22.01 -28.87
C ASP A 228 -2.32 -20.81 -29.29
N ASN A 229 -1.91 -19.58 -28.98
CA ASN A 229 -2.61 -18.34 -29.32
C ASN A 229 -1.65 -17.14 -29.26
N PRO A 230 -2.01 -15.93 -29.80
CA PRO A 230 -1.11 -14.78 -29.89
C PRO A 230 -0.89 -14.07 -28.54
N PHE A 231 -1.60 -14.43 -27.47
CA PHE A 231 -1.48 -13.74 -26.21
C PHE A 231 -0.13 -13.97 -25.52
N ARG A 232 0.33 -12.94 -24.81
CA ARG A 232 1.56 -12.94 -24.01
C ARG A 232 1.25 -12.57 -22.56
N LEU A 233 2.11 -13.01 -21.63
CA LEU A 233 2.10 -12.55 -20.25
C LEU A 233 3.26 -11.55 -20.07
N VAL A 234 2.94 -10.31 -19.71
CA VAL A 234 3.93 -9.26 -19.43
C VAL A 234 3.98 -9.00 -17.95
N ILE A 235 5.11 -9.27 -17.31
CA ILE A 235 5.37 -9.04 -15.89
C ILE A 235 6.20 -7.77 -15.79
N ALA A 236 5.63 -6.70 -15.24
CA ALA A 236 6.25 -5.39 -15.26
C ALA A 236 6.25 -4.75 -13.87
N GLY A 237 7.42 -4.30 -13.41
CA GLY A 237 7.45 -3.59 -12.14
C GLY A 237 8.83 -3.34 -11.56
N MET A 238 8.84 -2.58 -10.49
CA MET A 238 10.05 -2.18 -9.81
C MET A 238 10.78 -3.39 -9.22
N VAL A 239 12.09 -3.40 -9.42
CA VAL A 239 13.04 -4.39 -8.88
C VAL A 239 14.05 -3.67 -8.01
N ASP A 240 13.97 -3.83 -6.71
CA ASP A 240 15.00 -3.37 -5.78
C ASP A 240 16.07 -4.46 -5.55
N ALA A 241 17.18 -4.12 -4.90
CA ALA A 241 18.27 -5.05 -4.64
C ALA A 241 17.82 -6.31 -3.85
N LYS A 242 16.79 -6.17 -3.00
CA LYS A 242 16.24 -7.29 -2.20
C LYS A 242 15.34 -8.19 -3.01
N SER A 243 14.72 -7.65 -4.06
CA SER A 243 13.80 -8.38 -4.94
C SER A 243 14.53 -9.14 -6.06
N ARG A 244 15.78 -8.79 -6.35
CA ARG A 244 16.55 -9.40 -7.45
C ARG A 244 16.61 -10.94 -7.38
N PRO A 245 16.89 -11.59 -6.23
CA PRO A 245 16.87 -13.06 -6.15
C PRO A 245 15.50 -13.66 -6.48
N TYR A 246 14.41 -12.97 -6.10
CA TYR A 246 13.06 -13.39 -6.43
C TYR A 246 12.77 -13.26 -7.93
N LEU A 247 13.19 -12.16 -8.56
CA LEU A 247 13.09 -11.99 -10.01
C LEU A 247 13.80 -13.12 -10.76
N GLU A 248 15.05 -13.44 -10.38
CA GLU A 248 15.79 -14.52 -11.05
C GLU A 248 15.08 -15.88 -10.88
N GLN A 249 14.51 -16.14 -9.72
CA GLN A 249 13.69 -17.35 -9.54
C GLN A 249 12.46 -17.34 -10.47
N MET A 250 11.81 -16.19 -10.67
CA MET A 250 10.66 -16.08 -11.57
C MET A 250 11.06 -16.27 -13.03
N ARG A 251 12.23 -15.78 -13.44
CA ARG A 251 12.79 -16.05 -14.77
C ARG A 251 13.06 -17.54 -14.99
N VAL A 252 13.62 -18.22 -13.98
CA VAL A 252 13.79 -19.69 -14.02
C VAL A 252 12.42 -20.38 -14.11
N ASN A 253 11.43 -19.95 -13.36
CA ASN A 253 10.07 -20.49 -13.43
C ASN A 253 9.43 -20.27 -14.83
N ALA A 254 9.82 -19.22 -15.54
CA ALA A 254 9.34 -18.92 -16.90
C ALA A 254 10.24 -19.51 -18.01
N ALA A 255 11.29 -20.26 -17.67
CA ALA A 255 12.22 -20.81 -18.65
C ALA A 255 11.50 -21.64 -19.74
N GLY A 256 11.92 -21.49 -20.99
CA GLY A 256 11.29 -22.13 -22.16
C GLY A 256 9.97 -21.50 -22.62
N ARG A 257 9.55 -20.35 -22.05
CA ARG A 257 8.31 -19.64 -22.37
C ARG A 257 8.62 -18.28 -22.99
N HIS A 258 8.76 -18.22 -24.32
CA HIS A 258 8.99 -16.97 -25.06
C HIS A 258 7.76 -16.03 -25.05
N ASP A 259 6.60 -16.55 -24.68
CA ASP A 259 5.35 -15.81 -24.49
C ASP A 259 5.22 -15.17 -23.09
N ILE A 260 6.24 -15.30 -22.22
CA ILE A 260 6.33 -14.59 -20.92
C ILE A 260 7.49 -13.59 -20.98
N THR A 261 7.19 -12.31 -20.76
CA THR A 261 8.17 -11.22 -20.84
C THR A 261 8.27 -10.51 -19.50
N PHE A 262 9.49 -10.14 -19.10
CA PHE A 262 9.76 -9.32 -17.91
C PHE A 262 10.21 -7.92 -18.33
N VAL A 263 9.57 -6.90 -17.76
CA VAL A 263 9.92 -5.49 -17.92
C VAL A 263 10.38 -4.96 -16.57
N ASP A 264 11.70 -4.90 -16.40
CA ASP A 264 12.32 -4.56 -15.11
C ASP A 264 12.31 -3.06 -14.89
N SER A 265 11.68 -2.61 -13.82
CA SER A 265 11.65 -1.22 -13.38
C SER A 265 11.28 -0.22 -14.50
N PRO A 266 10.16 -0.43 -15.21
CA PRO A 266 9.69 0.55 -16.17
C PRO A 266 9.53 1.92 -15.51
N ASN A 267 9.77 2.98 -16.25
CA ASN A 267 9.42 4.31 -15.76
C ASN A 267 7.89 4.49 -15.71
N ASP A 268 7.43 5.58 -15.12
CA ASP A 268 6.02 5.84 -14.89
C ASP A 268 5.20 5.95 -16.19
N THR A 269 5.82 6.45 -17.27
CA THR A 269 5.18 6.57 -18.58
C THR A 269 5.08 5.21 -19.27
N ASP A 270 6.14 4.41 -19.23
CA ASP A 270 6.15 3.06 -19.80
C ASP A 270 5.17 2.13 -19.08
N LEU A 271 5.08 2.24 -17.74
CA LEU A 271 4.11 1.45 -16.97
C LEU A 271 2.67 1.85 -17.29
N LEU A 272 2.40 3.14 -17.44
CA LEU A 272 1.08 3.64 -17.84
C LEU A 272 0.73 3.15 -19.26
N ASP A 273 1.67 3.20 -20.21
CA ASP A 273 1.48 2.68 -21.56
C ASP A 273 1.15 1.18 -21.56
N LEU A 274 1.81 0.39 -20.72
CA LEU A 274 1.47 -1.03 -20.54
C LEU A 274 0.04 -1.23 -20.01
N TYR A 275 -0.40 -0.44 -19.03
CA TYR A 275 -1.79 -0.48 -18.56
C TYR A 275 -2.78 -0.12 -19.67
N GLN A 276 -2.48 0.91 -20.46
CA GLN A 276 -3.38 1.38 -21.51
C GLN A 276 -3.52 0.38 -22.67
N ARG A 277 -2.46 -0.37 -22.98
CA ARG A 277 -2.44 -1.32 -24.11
C ARG A 277 -2.82 -2.74 -23.74
N CYS A 278 -2.71 -3.16 -22.48
CA CYS A 278 -3.01 -4.55 -22.13
C CYS A 278 -4.47 -4.92 -22.40
N HIS A 279 -4.73 -6.21 -22.58
CA HIS A 279 -6.08 -6.74 -22.68
C HIS A 279 -6.78 -6.76 -21.32
N ALA A 280 -6.06 -7.17 -20.28
CA ALA A 280 -6.50 -7.20 -18.89
C ALA A 280 -5.28 -7.25 -17.96
N THR A 281 -5.47 -7.00 -16.67
CA THR A 281 -4.42 -7.19 -15.67
C THR A 281 -4.66 -8.44 -14.83
N VAL A 282 -3.56 -9.01 -14.34
CA VAL A 282 -3.55 -10.12 -13.40
C VAL A 282 -2.87 -9.67 -12.13
N PHE A 283 -3.58 -9.69 -11.02
CA PHE A 283 -3.12 -9.26 -9.72
C PHE A 283 -3.17 -10.41 -8.70
N PRO A 284 -2.17 -11.30 -8.71
CA PRO A 284 -2.15 -12.53 -7.92
C PRO A 284 -1.68 -12.32 -6.49
N ALA A 285 -1.58 -11.06 -6.02
CA ALA A 285 -1.00 -10.71 -4.74
C ALA A 285 -1.65 -11.48 -3.58
N ALA A 286 -0.81 -12.14 -2.79
CA ALA A 286 -1.25 -12.86 -1.61
C ALA A 286 -1.46 -11.87 -0.44
N ASN A 287 -2.66 -11.85 0.12
CA ASN A 287 -2.96 -11.11 1.35
C ASN A 287 -2.69 -9.59 1.24
N GLU A 288 -3.14 -8.97 0.14
CA GLU A 288 -3.00 -7.52 -0.12
C GLU A 288 -3.84 -6.70 0.88
N ASP A 289 -3.31 -5.55 1.29
CA ASP A 289 -4.01 -4.67 2.23
C ASP A 289 -5.09 -3.85 1.55
N TRP A 290 -4.75 -3.21 0.42
CA TRP A 290 -5.67 -2.46 -0.43
C TRP A 290 -5.46 -2.81 -1.91
N GLY A 291 -4.32 -2.42 -2.47
CA GLY A 291 -3.95 -2.65 -3.86
C GLY A 291 -4.39 -1.51 -4.78
N LEU A 292 -3.44 -0.64 -5.13
CA LEU A 292 -3.68 0.41 -6.14
C LEU A 292 -3.77 -0.16 -7.55
N VAL A 293 -3.06 -1.25 -7.82
CA VAL A 293 -3.02 -1.91 -9.15
C VAL A 293 -4.41 -2.23 -9.72
N PRO A 294 -5.35 -2.84 -8.99
CA PRO A 294 -6.71 -3.02 -9.50
C PRO A 294 -7.40 -1.72 -9.89
N LEU A 295 -7.19 -0.65 -9.12
CA LEU A 295 -7.78 0.65 -9.42
C LEU A 295 -7.15 1.31 -10.65
N GLU A 296 -5.83 1.26 -10.77
CA GLU A 296 -5.07 1.76 -11.94
C GLU A 296 -5.50 1.04 -13.22
N SER A 297 -5.65 -0.28 -13.14
CA SER A 297 -6.16 -1.11 -14.23
C SER A 297 -7.58 -0.70 -14.64
N MET A 298 -8.50 -0.68 -13.68
CA MET A 298 -9.89 -0.32 -13.93
C MET A 298 -10.01 1.11 -14.44
N ALA A 299 -9.18 2.03 -13.95
CA ALA A 299 -9.12 3.40 -14.45
C ALA A 299 -8.68 3.48 -15.92
N CYS A 300 -7.81 2.57 -16.38
CA CYS A 300 -7.48 2.42 -17.81
C CYS A 300 -8.54 1.61 -18.59
N GLY A 301 -9.69 1.30 -17.99
CA GLY A 301 -10.73 0.48 -18.62
C GLY A 301 -10.33 -0.98 -18.81
N LYS A 302 -9.38 -1.50 -18.00
CA LYS A 302 -8.91 -2.88 -18.14
C LYS A 302 -9.48 -3.75 -17.03
N PRO A 303 -10.19 -4.84 -17.37
CA PRO A 303 -10.65 -5.83 -16.39
C PRO A 303 -9.50 -6.44 -15.61
N VAL A 304 -9.79 -6.89 -14.37
CA VAL A 304 -8.76 -7.41 -13.46
C VAL A 304 -9.07 -8.85 -13.08
N VAL A 305 -8.09 -9.74 -13.15
CA VAL A 305 -8.11 -11.03 -12.44
C VAL A 305 -7.32 -10.87 -11.15
N ALA A 306 -7.98 -10.93 -10.00
CA ALA A 306 -7.35 -10.76 -8.70
C ALA A 306 -7.63 -11.93 -7.75
N THR A 307 -6.83 -12.04 -6.69
CA THR A 307 -7.12 -12.98 -5.60
C THR A 307 -8.39 -12.57 -4.86
N ASP A 308 -9.24 -13.54 -4.53
CA ASP A 308 -10.42 -13.36 -3.68
C ASP A 308 -10.01 -13.24 -2.20
N ARG A 309 -9.13 -12.24 -1.92
CA ARG A 309 -8.59 -11.94 -0.57
C ARG A 309 -8.18 -10.48 -0.45
N GLY A 310 -8.31 -9.95 0.77
CA GLY A 310 -7.85 -8.61 1.11
C GLY A 310 -8.56 -7.50 0.35
N GLY A 311 -7.82 -6.41 0.10
CA GLY A 311 -8.35 -5.20 -0.51
C GLY A 311 -9.00 -5.36 -1.90
N PRO A 312 -8.52 -6.25 -2.80
CA PRO A 312 -9.20 -6.47 -4.08
C PRO A 312 -10.69 -6.81 -3.99
N ARG A 313 -11.13 -7.44 -2.90
CA ARG A 313 -12.58 -7.70 -2.64
C ARG A 313 -13.42 -6.43 -2.50
N GLU A 314 -12.78 -5.31 -2.20
CA GLU A 314 -13.47 -4.03 -1.99
C GLU A 314 -13.46 -3.18 -3.26
N SER A 315 -12.46 -3.33 -4.10
CA SER A 315 -12.31 -2.58 -5.34
C SER A 315 -12.94 -3.28 -6.55
N VAL A 316 -12.69 -4.59 -6.73
CA VAL A 316 -13.17 -5.38 -7.87
C VAL A 316 -14.54 -5.99 -7.55
N ILE A 317 -15.47 -5.91 -8.51
CA ILE A 317 -16.78 -6.57 -8.45
C ILE A 317 -16.69 -7.81 -9.33
N ASP A 318 -16.78 -9.01 -8.70
CA ASP A 318 -16.65 -10.30 -9.40
C ASP A 318 -17.69 -10.46 -10.51
N GLY A 319 -17.27 -10.87 -11.70
CA GLY A 319 -18.11 -11.03 -12.88
C GLY A 319 -18.62 -9.72 -13.51
N VAL A 320 -18.23 -8.54 -12.98
CA VAL A 320 -18.70 -7.24 -13.45
C VAL A 320 -17.55 -6.34 -13.93
N THR A 321 -16.52 -6.16 -13.09
CA THR A 321 -15.36 -5.30 -13.39
C THR A 321 -14.08 -6.11 -13.54
N GLY A 322 -14.15 -7.41 -13.31
CA GLY A 322 -13.06 -8.36 -13.32
C GLY A 322 -13.48 -9.66 -12.66
N PHE A 323 -12.51 -10.46 -12.26
CA PHE A 323 -12.72 -11.73 -11.61
C PHE A 323 -11.94 -11.84 -10.30
N LEU A 324 -12.63 -12.25 -9.23
CA LEU A 324 -12.02 -12.62 -7.95
C LEU A 324 -11.89 -14.14 -7.89
N ARG A 325 -10.68 -14.65 -7.70
CA ARG A 325 -10.41 -16.09 -7.75
C ARG A 325 -9.59 -16.56 -6.55
N ALA A 326 -9.84 -17.82 -6.17
CA ALA A 326 -9.00 -18.50 -5.18
C ALA A 326 -7.54 -18.47 -5.61
N ASP A 327 -6.62 -18.40 -4.65
CA ASP A 327 -5.16 -18.44 -4.83
C ASP A 327 -4.72 -19.84 -5.34
N HIS A 328 -5.10 -20.14 -6.58
CA HIS A 328 -4.84 -21.43 -7.22
C HIS A 328 -4.66 -21.26 -8.74
N PRO A 329 -3.63 -21.89 -9.37
CA PRO A 329 -3.33 -21.71 -10.79
C PRO A 329 -4.49 -22.02 -11.74
N HIS A 330 -5.24 -23.09 -11.50
CA HIS A 330 -6.40 -23.45 -12.36
C HIS A 330 -7.53 -22.43 -12.28
N ALA A 331 -7.77 -21.83 -11.10
CA ALA A 331 -8.81 -20.81 -10.93
C ALA A 331 -8.44 -19.52 -11.69
N PHE A 332 -7.18 -19.09 -11.61
CA PHE A 332 -6.68 -17.95 -12.37
C PHE A 332 -6.66 -18.23 -13.86
N ALA A 333 -6.21 -19.43 -14.28
CA ALA A 333 -6.22 -19.85 -15.68
C ALA A 333 -7.62 -19.83 -16.31
N ALA A 334 -8.64 -20.27 -15.55
CA ALA A 334 -10.02 -20.19 -16.00
C ALA A 334 -10.47 -18.74 -16.24
N ALA A 335 -10.20 -17.83 -15.28
CA ALA A 335 -10.55 -16.43 -15.43
C ALA A 335 -9.76 -15.74 -16.58
N MET A 336 -8.48 -16.09 -16.78
CA MET A 336 -7.71 -15.63 -17.96
C MET A 336 -8.36 -16.09 -19.26
N ARG A 337 -8.82 -17.35 -19.31
CA ARG A 337 -9.51 -17.89 -20.50
C ARG A 337 -10.83 -17.17 -20.74
N ASP A 338 -11.63 -16.94 -19.71
CA ASP A 338 -12.91 -16.23 -19.80
C ASP A 338 -12.71 -14.81 -20.38
N LEU A 339 -11.67 -14.08 -19.94
CA LEU A 339 -11.35 -12.75 -20.47
C LEU A 339 -10.84 -12.79 -21.90
N VAL A 340 -9.94 -13.72 -22.23
CA VAL A 340 -9.32 -13.81 -23.56
C VAL A 340 -10.31 -14.27 -24.62
N SER A 341 -11.23 -15.16 -24.26
CA SER A 341 -12.26 -15.68 -25.18
C SER A 341 -13.57 -14.85 -25.19
N MET A 342 -13.62 -13.77 -24.41
CA MET A 342 -14.81 -12.95 -24.30
C MET A 342 -15.11 -12.25 -25.65
N PRO A 343 -16.37 -12.30 -26.14
CA PRO A 343 -16.76 -11.55 -27.32
C PRO A 343 -16.47 -10.05 -27.17
N PRO A 344 -16.10 -9.36 -28.26
CA PRO A 344 -15.71 -7.94 -28.20
C PRO A 344 -16.71 -7.04 -27.47
N ASP A 345 -18.00 -7.13 -27.77
CA ASP A 345 -19.05 -6.31 -27.14
C ASP A 345 -19.17 -6.58 -25.63
N HIS A 346 -19.02 -7.83 -25.21
CA HIS A 346 -19.01 -8.18 -23.79
C HIS A 346 -17.78 -7.64 -23.08
N TRP A 347 -16.60 -7.72 -23.72
CA TRP A 347 -15.36 -7.15 -23.19
C TRP A 347 -15.46 -5.64 -23.03
N GLU A 348 -16.01 -4.94 -24.02
CA GLU A 348 -16.24 -3.48 -23.96
C GLU A 348 -17.17 -3.11 -22.81
N GLY A 349 -18.23 -3.90 -22.57
CA GLY A 349 -19.10 -3.76 -21.42
C GLY A 349 -18.36 -3.94 -20.08
N PHE A 350 -17.45 -4.91 -19.98
CA PHE A 350 -16.57 -5.08 -18.81
C PHE A 350 -15.62 -3.88 -18.65
N SER A 351 -15.01 -3.44 -19.73
CA SER A 351 -14.11 -2.28 -19.75
C SER A 351 -14.80 -1.01 -19.26
N ALA A 352 -16.00 -0.73 -19.76
CA ALA A 352 -16.78 0.43 -19.37
C ALA A 352 -17.13 0.38 -17.86
N ARG A 353 -17.62 -0.75 -17.36
CA ARG A 353 -17.93 -0.93 -15.93
C ARG A 353 -16.70 -0.87 -15.04
N ALA A 354 -15.56 -1.40 -15.50
CA ALA A 354 -14.29 -1.27 -14.79
C ALA A 354 -13.89 0.20 -14.65
N ARG A 355 -13.96 0.97 -15.73
CA ARG A 355 -13.70 2.41 -15.74
C ARG A 355 -14.64 3.15 -14.79
N GLU A 356 -15.94 2.92 -14.88
CA GLU A 356 -16.95 3.51 -14.00
C GLU A 356 -16.65 3.22 -12.53
N ARG A 357 -16.31 1.97 -12.20
CA ARG A 357 -15.95 1.56 -10.83
C ARG A 357 -14.79 2.35 -10.26
N SER A 358 -13.79 2.69 -11.07
CA SER A 358 -12.63 3.46 -10.62
C SER A 358 -12.99 4.85 -10.08
N TYR A 359 -14.03 5.48 -10.59
CA TYR A 359 -14.51 6.78 -10.10
C TYR A 359 -15.09 6.75 -8.68
N ALA A 360 -15.40 5.56 -8.15
CA ALA A 360 -15.81 5.42 -6.76
C ALA A 360 -14.67 5.67 -5.76
N PHE A 361 -13.41 5.71 -6.24
CA PHE A 361 -12.21 5.84 -5.42
C PHE A 361 -11.33 7.03 -5.86
N PRO A 362 -11.81 8.27 -5.78
CA PRO A 362 -10.97 9.44 -6.06
C PRO A 362 -10.04 9.71 -4.87
N TRP A 363 -8.80 10.15 -5.13
CA TRP A 363 -7.88 10.60 -4.08
C TRP A 363 -8.48 11.72 -3.23
N GLN A 364 -9.28 12.58 -3.84
CA GLN A 364 -9.91 13.72 -3.17
C GLN A 364 -10.73 13.29 -1.94
N ARG A 365 -11.49 12.19 -2.03
CA ARG A 365 -12.27 11.67 -0.89
C ARG A 365 -11.40 11.24 0.28
N PHE A 366 -10.25 10.59 0.00
CA PHE A 366 -9.28 10.23 1.04
C PHE A 366 -8.71 11.48 1.71
N VAL A 367 -8.28 12.46 0.92
CA VAL A 367 -7.66 13.69 1.42
C VAL A 367 -8.65 14.52 2.25
N GLU A 368 -9.88 14.69 1.79
CA GLU A 368 -10.94 15.42 2.51
C GLU A 368 -11.20 14.81 3.90
N ARG A 369 -11.25 13.48 4.01
CA ARG A 369 -11.40 12.79 5.29
C ARG A 369 -10.26 13.09 6.25
N ILE A 370 -9.04 13.10 5.75
CA ILE A 370 -7.86 13.44 6.57
C ILE A 370 -7.89 14.91 6.96
N ASP A 371 -8.21 15.81 6.03
CA ASP A 371 -8.26 17.25 6.28
C ASP A 371 -9.30 17.64 7.32
N GLU A 372 -10.54 17.11 7.22
CA GLU A 372 -11.59 17.30 8.22
C GLU A 372 -11.12 16.86 9.62
N HIS A 373 -10.40 15.74 9.68
CA HIS A 373 -9.88 15.24 10.96
C HIS A 373 -8.73 16.09 11.49
N VAL A 374 -7.86 16.59 10.63
CA VAL A 374 -6.77 17.51 11.02
C VAL A 374 -7.35 18.78 11.64
N GLU A 375 -8.44 19.32 11.13
CA GLU A 375 -9.13 20.47 11.73
C GLU A 375 -9.62 20.16 13.15
N LEU A 376 -10.18 18.96 13.37
CA LEU A 376 -10.58 18.52 14.71
C LEU A 376 -9.36 18.45 15.66
N LEU A 377 -8.22 17.89 15.20
CA LEU A 377 -6.98 17.83 16.00
C LEU A 377 -6.50 19.22 16.40
N GLY A 378 -6.60 20.21 15.51
CA GLY A 378 -6.25 21.58 15.80
C GLY A 378 -7.13 22.22 16.85
N LEU A 379 -8.44 21.96 16.83
CA LEU A 379 -9.35 22.42 17.87
C LEU A 379 -8.97 21.83 19.23
N ILE A 380 -8.63 20.53 19.28
CA ILE A 380 -8.15 19.87 20.51
C ILE A 380 -6.85 20.51 20.99
N ARG A 381 -5.90 20.82 20.09
CA ARG A 381 -4.62 21.48 20.42
C ARG A 381 -4.88 22.86 21.02
N ALA A 382 -5.75 23.66 20.40
CA ALA A 382 -6.09 24.99 20.88
C ALA A 382 -6.77 24.97 22.26
N ALA A 383 -7.68 24.03 22.50
CA ALA A 383 -8.33 23.85 23.78
C ALA A 383 -7.34 23.46 24.88
N GLY A 384 -6.40 22.53 24.60
CA GLY A 384 -5.34 22.14 25.53
C GLY A 384 -4.36 23.28 25.86
N ARG A 385 -4.03 24.13 24.90
CA ARG A 385 -3.21 25.34 25.15
C ARG A 385 -3.94 26.34 26.08
N ARG A 386 -5.25 26.55 25.90
CA ARG A 386 -6.05 27.46 26.73
C ARG A 386 -6.14 26.95 28.18
N SER A 387 -6.39 25.65 28.39
CA SER A 387 -6.47 25.08 29.73
C SER A 387 -5.12 25.11 30.49
N ALA A 388 -4.00 25.08 29.78
CA ALA A 388 -2.68 25.23 30.37
C ALA A 388 -2.31 26.69 30.73
N TRP A 389 -3.03 27.69 30.18
CA TRP A 389 -2.80 29.12 30.42
C TRP A 389 -3.67 29.67 31.57
N GLN A 390 -4.81 29.07 31.87
CA GLN A 390 -5.69 29.53 32.98
C GLN A 390 -5.02 29.55 34.36
N PRO A 391 -4.22 28.54 34.78
CA PRO A 391 -3.53 28.61 36.06
C PRO A 391 -2.43 29.68 36.15
N ALA A 392 -1.85 30.11 35.00
CA ALA A 392 -0.80 31.12 34.98
C ALA A 392 -1.33 32.55 35.09
N LEU A 393 -2.59 32.79 34.73
CA LEU A 393 -3.26 34.09 34.91
C LEU A 393 -3.81 34.28 36.31
N GLU A 394 -4.20 33.19 37.00
CA GLU A 394 -4.67 33.24 38.39
C GLU A 394 -3.51 33.33 39.42
N ALA A 395 -2.26 33.08 39.00
CA ALA A 395 -1.08 33.20 39.87
C ALA A 395 -0.36 34.54 39.74
N SER A 396 -0.89 35.49 38.97
CA SER A 396 -0.33 36.83 38.74
C SER A 396 -1.18 37.97 39.33
N ASP A 397 -2.25 37.65 40.07
CA ASP A 397 -2.99 38.56 40.94
C ASP A 397 -2.67 38.24 42.42
#